data_47b4243053d7a679ee2895acc6d53a97
#
_entry.id   47b4243053d7a679ee2895acc6d53a97
#
_cell.length_a   1.000
_cell.length_b   1.000
_cell.length_c   1.000
_cell.angle_alpha   90.00
_cell.angle_beta   90.00
_cell.angle_gamma   90.00
#
_symmetry.space_group_name_H-M   'P 1'
#
loop_
_entity.id
_entity.type
_entity.pdbx_description
1 polymer ?
#
loop_
_entity_poly.entity_id
_entity_poly.type
_entity_poly.pdbx_seq_one_letter_code
_entity_poly.pdbx_strand_id
1 'polypeptide(L)'
;MFNAEFFPTPAWLTEEMLSLVNLRSVHSILEPSAGKGDIIEVIRSKMHRPRIYCCEIDPELQMILNGKGVTILNDDFLSFTAQGYYFDLVVMNPPFSQGVQHLLHAWNIISEGEILCLLNAETIRNPYSEERQLLTKLIADSGQVQFYPRAFADAERQTPVDVALVHLRKVQVACHFDFMEGLKQQAQ
;
A
#
# COMPACT_ATOMS: atom_id res chain seq x y z
N MET A 1 5.01 7.85 23.49
CA MET A 1 3.79 7.00 23.63
C MET A 1 3.29 6.79 22.22
N PHE A 2 3.42 5.57 21.67
CA PHE A 2 3.01 5.26 20.29
C PHE A 2 1.53 5.55 20.06
N ASN A 3 1.20 5.97 18.84
CA ASN A 3 -0.17 6.27 18.44
C ASN A 3 -1.10 5.10 18.82
N ALA A 4 -2.30 5.41 19.31
CA ALA A 4 -3.30 4.43 19.75
C ALA A 4 -3.69 3.44 18.63
N GLU A 5 -3.48 3.79 17.36
CA GLU A 5 -3.82 2.99 16.18
C GLU A 5 -2.63 2.26 15.55
N PHE A 6 -1.46 2.30 16.19
CA PHE A 6 -0.31 1.51 15.73
C PHE A 6 -0.47 0.03 16.12
N PHE A 7 -0.61 -0.83 15.12
CA PHE A 7 -0.67 -2.28 15.25
C PHE A 7 0.44 -2.92 14.42
N PRO A 8 1.53 -3.41 15.06
CA PRO A 8 2.60 -4.11 14.37
C PRO A 8 2.04 -5.28 13.54
N THR A 9 2.41 -5.33 12.26
CA THR A 9 1.89 -6.37 11.36
C THR A 9 2.59 -7.70 11.65
N PRO A 10 1.86 -8.78 11.99
CA PRO A 10 2.47 -10.08 12.17
C PRO A 10 3.22 -10.54 10.91
N ALA A 11 4.38 -11.17 11.09
CA ALA A 11 5.23 -11.61 9.98
C ALA A 11 4.48 -12.55 9.01
N TRP A 12 3.69 -13.50 9.53
CA TRP A 12 2.92 -14.41 8.71
C TRP A 12 1.91 -13.68 7.81
N LEU A 13 1.29 -12.60 8.31
CA LEU A 13 0.31 -11.83 7.52
C LEU A 13 1.03 -11.04 6.41
N THR A 14 2.21 -10.50 6.69
CA THR A 14 3.05 -9.90 5.66
C THR A 14 3.48 -10.93 4.61
N GLU A 15 3.80 -12.16 5.02
CA GLU A 15 4.12 -13.24 4.08
C GLU A 15 2.92 -13.59 3.17
N GLU A 16 1.71 -13.65 3.73
CA GLU A 16 0.48 -13.82 2.95
C GLU A 16 0.29 -12.67 1.95
N MET A 17 0.47 -11.41 2.40
CA MET A 17 0.42 -10.25 1.49
C MET A 17 1.39 -10.43 0.33
N LEU A 18 2.66 -10.69 0.61
CA LEU A 18 3.72 -10.81 -0.40
C LEU A 18 3.55 -12.02 -1.33
N SER A 19 2.81 -13.06 -0.89
CA SER A 19 2.53 -14.23 -1.73
C SER A 19 1.65 -13.93 -2.94
N LEU A 20 0.90 -12.81 -2.90
CA LEU A 20 0.00 -12.38 -3.97
C LEU A 20 0.73 -11.72 -5.16
N VAL A 21 2.00 -11.35 -5.00
CA VAL A 21 2.75 -10.62 -6.01
C VAL A 21 4.00 -11.37 -6.45
N ASN A 22 4.43 -11.14 -7.70
CA ASN A 22 5.67 -11.70 -8.18
C ASN A 22 6.87 -10.82 -7.74
N LEU A 23 7.46 -11.13 -6.61
CA LEU A 23 8.58 -10.37 -6.05
C LEU A 23 9.82 -10.29 -6.97
N ARG A 24 9.94 -11.15 -7.98
CA ARG A 24 11.06 -11.10 -8.94
C ARG A 24 10.98 -9.90 -9.89
N SER A 25 9.79 -9.37 -10.10
CA SER A 25 9.54 -8.18 -10.93
C SER A 25 9.48 -6.87 -10.13
N VAL A 26 9.60 -6.94 -8.80
CA VAL A 26 9.53 -5.80 -7.91
C VAL A 26 10.93 -5.30 -7.60
N HIS A 27 11.21 -4.02 -7.85
CA HIS A 27 12.50 -3.37 -7.61
C HIS A 27 12.41 -2.21 -6.63
N SER A 28 11.26 -1.53 -6.58
CA SER A 28 11.03 -0.35 -5.77
C SER A 28 9.72 -0.49 -4.98
N ILE A 29 9.82 -0.34 -3.68
CA ILE A 29 8.71 -0.60 -2.75
C ILE A 29 8.50 0.64 -1.89
N LEU A 30 7.23 0.99 -1.67
CA LEU A 30 6.82 2.00 -0.71
C LEU A 30 6.02 1.35 0.43
N GLU A 31 6.41 1.61 1.66
CA GLU A 31 5.61 1.37 2.86
C GLU A 31 5.17 2.69 3.49
N PRO A 32 3.93 3.15 3.23
CA PRO A 32 3.51 4.49 3.59
C PRO A 32 3.09 4.68 5.06
N SER A 33 3.13 3.64 5.87
CA SER A 33 2.78 3.68 7.31
C SER A 33 3.68 2.71 8.06
N ALA A 34 5.00 2.99 8.03
CA ALA A 34 6.03 1.99 8.28
C ALA A 34 6.12 1.51 9.73
N GLY A 35 5.63 2.29 10.70
CA GLY A 35 5.77 1.95 12.09
C GLY A 35 7.23 1.73 12.48
N LYS A 36 7.53 0.65 13.15
CA LYS A 36 8.92 0.27 13.45
C LYS A 36 9.60 -0.55 12.32
N GLY A 37 8.89 -0.80 11.19
CA GLY A 37 9.40 -1.49 10.01
C GLY A 37 9.19 -3.00 10.01
N ASP A 38 8.14 -3.52 10.63
CA ASP A 38 7.86 -4.96 10.68
C ASP A 38 7.67 -5.55 9.28
N ILE A 39 6.89 -4.88 8.42
CA ILE A 39 6.70 -5.27 7.02
C ILE A 39 8.04 -5.20 6.26
N ILE A 40 8.83 -4.15 6.48
CA ILE A 40 10.14 -3.97 5.83
C ILE A 40 11.09 -5.12 6.16
N GLU A 41 11.10 -5.59 7.40
CA GLU A 41 11.94 -6.72 7.81
C GLU A 41 11.57 -8.01 7.07
N VAL A 42 10.28 -8.29 6.91
CA VAL A 42 9.81 -9.45 6.14
C VAL A 42 10.20 -9.30 4.65
N ILE A 43 9.99 -8.12 4.05
CA ILE A 43 10.40 -7.87 2.67
C ILE A 43 11.91 -8.12 2.49
N ARG A 44 12.76 -7.60 3.38
CA ARG A 44 14.21 -7.80 3.34
C ARG A 44 14.61 -9.26 3.48
N SER A 45 13.84 -10.07 4.21
CA SER A 45 14.09 -11.51 4.33
C SER A 45 13.77 -12.30 3.05
N LYS A 46 12.85 -11.79 2.22
CA LYS A 46 12.38 -12.47 1.00
C LYS A 46 13.07 -11.97 -0.27
N MET A 47 13.68 -10.79 -0.25
CA MET A 47 14.22 -10.15 -1.44
C MET A 47 15.70 -9.78 -1.25
N HIS A 48 16.48 -9.92 -2.33
CA HIS A 48 17.88 -9.50 -2.31
C HIS A 48 17.99 -8.02 -2.66
N ARG A 49 18.39 -7.19 -1.68
CA ARG A 49 18.63 -5.74 -1.81
C ARG A 49 17.46 -4.95 -2.46
N PRO A 50 16.22 -5.08 -1.97
CA PRO A 50 15.13 -4.28 -2.47
C PRO A 50 15.35 -2.79 -2.16
N ARG A 51 14.94 -1.90 -3.06
CA ARG A 51 14.87 -0.46 -2.77
C ARG A 51 13.55 -0.21 -2.02
N ILE A 52 13.66 0.07 -0.73
CA ILE A 52 12.50 0.30 0.13
C ILE A 52 12.52 1.75 0.60
N TYR A 53 11.39 2.40 0.41
CA TYR A 53 11.08 3.74 0.88
C TYR A 53 9.89 3.67 1.82
N CYS A 54 9.79 4.63 2.73
CA CYS A 54 8.65 4.69 3.64
C CYS A 54 8.21 6.11 3.95
N CYS A 55 7.01 6.23 4.53
CA CYS A 55 6.56 7.38 5.29
C CYS A 55 6.24 6.93 6.72
N GLU A 56 6.49 7.80 7.70
CA GLU A 56 6.16 7.54 9.10
C GLU A 56 6.02 8.87 9.85
N ILE A 57 4.89 9.07 10.50
CA ILE A 57 4.54 10.34 11.15
C ILE A 57 5.12 10.46 12.57
N ASP A 58 5.35 9.34 13.24
CA ASP A 58 5.86 9.33 14.62
C ASP A 58 7.39 9.48 14.62
N PRO A 59 7.93 10.57 15.24
CA PRO A 59 9.38 10.80 15.26
C PRO A 59 10.18 9.70 16.00
N GLU A 60 9.61 9.03 17.00
CA GLU A 60 10.29 7.93 17.70
C GLU A 60 10.44 6.71 16.77
N LEU A 61 9.40 6.42 15.97
CA LEU A 61 9.43 5.34 14.97
C LEU A 61 10.36 5.71 13.81
N GLN A 62 10.40 6.97 13.39
CA GLN A 62 11.38 7.45 12.39
C GLN A 62 12.82 7.20 12.84
N MET A 63 13.14 7.43 14.13
CA MET A 63 14.48 7.15 14.67
C MET A 63 14.83 5.66 14.55
N ILE A 64 13.87 4.77 14.82
CA ILE A 64 14.05 3.32 14.66
C ILE A 64 14.29 2.95 13.19
N LEU A 65 13.49 3.49 12.27
CA LEU A 65 13.63 3.27 10.82
C LEU A 65 14.98 3.77 10.29
N ASN A 66 15.42 4.95 10.71
CA ASN A 66 16.74 5.50 10.38
C ASN A 66 17.86 4.58 10.89
N GLY A 67 17.75 4.07 12.12
CA GLY A 67 18.68 3.07 12.68
C GLY A 67 18.74 1.77 11.89
N LYS A 68 17.65 1.40 11.21
CA LYS A 68 17.56 0.24 10.29
C LYS A 68 18.00 0.58 8.86
N GLY A 69 18.45 1.80 8.58
CA GLY A 69 18.87 2.25 7.26
C GLY A 69 17.72 2.26 6.24
N VAL A 70 16.51 2.62 6.65
CA VAL A 70 15.36 2.81 5.76
C VAL A 70 15.28 4.27 5.33
N THR A 71 15.01 4.51 4.05
CA THR A 71 14.85 5.88 3.52
C THR A 71 13.43 6.36 3.76
N ILE A 72 13.28 7.38 4.61
CA ILE A 72 12.00 8.05 4.87
C ILE A 72 11.83 9.17 3.85
N LEU A 73 10.73 9.17 3.08
CA LEU A 73 10.46 10.17 2.04
C LEU A 73 9.61 11.33 2.56
N ASN A 74 8.71 11.08 3.47
CA ASN A 74 7.84 12.09 4.07
C ASN A 74 7.35 11.64 5.45
N ASP A 75 6.95 12.59 6.28
CA ASP A 75 6.36 12.30 7.59
C ASP A 75 4.91 11.84 7.40
N ASP A 76 4.08 12.64 6.76
CA ASP A 76 2.67 12.33 6.51
C ASP A 76 2.46 11.82 5.09
N PHE A 77 2.06 10.55 4.98
CA PHE A 77 1.80 9.93 3.69
C PHE A 77 0.69 10.62 2.90
N LEU A 78 -0.36 11.13 3.56
CA LEU A 78 -1.47 11.77 2.85
C LEU A 78 -1.09 13.11 2.19
N SER A 79 0.03 13.71 2.62
CA SER A 79 0.63 14.89 1.98
C SER A 79 1.74 14.56 0.99
N PHE A 80 2.19 13.29 0.93
CA PHE A 80 3.27 12.86 0.06
C PHE A 80 2.86 12.86 -1.42
N THR A 81 3.75 13.35 -2.27
CA THR A 81 3.62 13.26 -3.72
C THR A 81 4.79 12.47 -4.30
N ALA A 82 4.49 11.53 -5.20
CA ALA A 82 5.52 10.64 -5.77
C ALA A 82 6.36 11.29 -6.87
N GLN A 83 6.54 12.62 -6.85
CA GLN A 83 7.33 13.32 -7.88
C GLN A 83 8.77 12.81 -7.92
N GLY A 84 9.15 12.21 -9.06
CA GLY A 84 10.47 11.64 -9.26
C GLY A 84 10.67 10.23 -8.68
N TYR A 85 9.64 9.64 -8.08
CA TYR A 85 9.67 8.27 -7.58
C TYR A 85 8.67 7.39 -8.35
N TYR A 86 9.09 6.14 -8.59
CA TYR A 86 8.26 5.09 -9.18
C TYR A 86 8.28 3.89 -8.24
N PHE A 87 7.11 3.35 -7.94
CA PHE A 87 6.98 2.19 -7.06
C PHE A 87 6.30 1.06 -7.81
N ASP A 88 6.97 -0.10 -7.87
CA ASP A 88 6.39 -1.31 -8.43
C ASP A 88 5.37 -1.93 -7.47
N LEU A 89 5.58 -1.69 -6.17
CA LEU A 89 4.76 -2.25 -5.11
C LEU A 89 4.59 -1.25 -3.96
N VAL A 90 3.35 -1.07 -3.51
CA VAL A 90 3.02 -0.42 -2.24
C VAL A 90 2.49 -1.49 -1.29
N VAL A 91 3.10 -1.59 -0.10
CA VAL A 91 2.64 -2.52 0.95
C VAL A 91 2.34 -1.73 2.19
N MET A 92 1.14 -1.86 2.76
CA MET A 92 0.77 -1.04 3.90
C MET A 92 -0.22 -1.68 4.86
N ASN A 93 -0.05 -1.32 6.12
CA ASN A 93 -1.02 -1.49 7.20
C ASN A 93 -1.31 -0.11 7.81
N PRO A 94 -2.14 0.72 7.16
CA PRO A 94 -2.41 2.08 7.61
C PRO A 94 -3.25 2.10 8.89
N PRO A 95 -3.31 3.23 9.61
CA PRO A 95 -4.26 3.43 10.70
C PRO A 95 -5.69 3.11 10.22
N PHE A 96 -6.41 2.25 10.94
CA PHE A 96 -7.72 1.76 10.50
C PHE A 96 -8.75 2.88 10.29
N SER A 97 -8.66 3.96 11.05
CA SER A 97 -9.51 5.14 10.88
C SER A 97 -9.30 5.87 9.55
N GLN A 98 -8.10 5.79 8.98
CA GLN A 98 -7.70 6.47 7.74
C GLN A 98 -7.36 5.51 6.59
N GLY A 99 -7.67 4.22 6.75
CA GLY A 99 -7.28 3.18 5.80
C GLY A 99 -7.78 3.42 4.38
N VAL A 100 -9.03 3.92 4.24
CA VAL A 100 -9.61 4.24 2.93
C VAL A 100 -8.84 5.36 2.24
N GLN A 101 -8.57 6.46 2.97
CA GLN A 101 -7.85 7.61 2.45
C GLN A 101 -6.43 7.22 2.02
N HIS A 102 -5.74 6.42 2.83
CA HIS A 102 -4.41 5.91 2.51
C HIS A 102 -4.41 5.05 1.23
N LEU A 103 -5.37 4.13 1.10
CA LEU A 103 -5.43 3.27 -0.07
C LEU A 103 -5.77 4.04 -1.35
N LEU A 104 -6.75 4.95 -1.29
CA LEU A 104 -7.09 5.80 -2.43
C LEU A 104 -5.94 6.74 -2.80
N HIS A 105 -5.20 7.28 -1.81
CA HIS A 105 -4.02 8.09 -2.05
C HIS A 105 -2.90 7.28 -2.70
N ALA A 106 -2.62 6.06 -2.22
CA ALA A 106 -1.66 5.16 -2.85
C ALA A 106 -2.00 4.88 -4.31
N TRP A 107 -3.28 4.62 -4.60
CA TRP A 107 -3.75 4.45 -5.98
C TRP A 107 -3.49 5.67 -6.85
N ASN A 108 -3.67 6.87 -6.31
CA ASN A 108 -3.48 8.11 -7.07
C ASN A 108 -2.01 8.40 -7.37
N ILE A 109 -1.09 8.08 -6.45
CA ILE A 109 0.33 8.43 -6.61
C ILE A 109 1.13 7.44 -7.46
N ILE A 110 0.70 6.18 -7.59
CA ILE A 110 1.37 5.24 -8.51
C ILE A 110 0.85 5.40 -9.93
N SER A 111 1.73 5.31 -10.92
CA SER A 111 1.36 5.29 -12.34
C SER A 111 0.99 3.90 -12.81
N GLU A 112 1.75 2.90 -12.38
CA GLU A 112 1.55 1.47 -12.59
C GLU A 112 2.12 0.72 -11.39
N GLY A 113 1.77 -0.56 -11.21
CA GLY A 113 2.26 -1.39 -10.11
C GLY A 113 1.15 -2.05 -9.32
N GLU A 114 1.50 -2.58 -8.17
CA GLU A 114 0.59 -3.32 -7.29
C GLU A 114 0.51 -2.68 -5.91
N ILE A 115 -0.65 -2.80 -5.27
CA ILE A 115 -0.87 -2.30 -3.90
C ILE A 115 -1.42 -3.45 -3.07
N LEU A 116 -0.79 -3.69 -1.93
CA LEU A 116 -1.23 -4.60 -0.88
C LEU A 116 -1.56 -3.78 0.36
N CYS A 117 -2.82 -3.81 0.78
CA CYS A 117 -3.28 -2.98 1.89
C CYS A 117 -4.15 -3.78 2.86
N LEU A 118 -3.83 -3.68 4.14
CA LEU A 118 -4.66 -4.20 5.21
C LEU A 118 -5.67 -3.13 5.66
N LEU A 119 -6.93 -3.49 5.68
CA LEU A 119 -8.02 -2.64 6.16
C LEU A 119 -8.86 -3.38 7.21
N ASN A 120 -9.58 -2.63 8.03
CA ASN A 120 -10.66 -3.21 8.80
C ASN A 120 -11.69 -3.84 7.84
N ALA A 121 -12.07 -5.11 8.06
CA ALA A 121 -12.99 -5.83 7.19
C ALA A 121 -14.35 -5.13 7.02
N GLU A 122 -14.81 -4.42 8.06
CA GLU A 122 -16.05 -3.64 8.00
C GLU A 122 -15.99 -2.48 7.00
N THR A 123 -14.81 -2.01 6.66
CA THR A 123 -14.62 -1.01 5.60
C THR A 123 -15.16 -1.50 4.26
N ILE A 124 -14.99 -2.78 3.98
CA ILE A 124 -15.43 -3.42 2.73
C ILE A 124 -16.84 -4.01 2.87
N ARG A 125 -17.15 -4.65 4.01
CA ARG A 125 -18.45 -5.29 4.25
C ARG A 125 -19.60 -4.28 4.37
N ASN A 126 -19.30 -3.06 4.85
CA ASN A 126 -20.28 -2.02 5.08
C ASN A 126 -19.87 -0.68 4.43
N PRO A 127 -20.04 -0.52 3.09
CA PRO A 127 -19.63 0.66 2.35
C PRO A 127 -20.66 1.79 2.45
N TYR A 128 -20.89 2.32 3.66
CA TYR A 128 -21.90 3.35 3.91
C TYR A 128 -21.48 4.76 3.45
N SER A 129 -20.19 5.06 3.32
CA SER A 129 -19.69 6.37 2.86
C SER A 129 -19.34 6.35 1.36
N GLU A 130 -19.35 7.53 0.74
CA GLU A 130 -18.97 7.69 -0.67
C GLU A 130 -17.56 7.16 -0.94
N GLU A 131 -16.61 7.44 -0.03
CA GLU A 131 -15.24 6.96 -0.14
C GLU A 131 -15.15 5.42 -0.11
N ARG A 132 -15.93 4.76 0.78
CA ARG A 132 -15.98 3.30 0.84
C ARG A 132 -16.64 2.69 -0.39
N GLN A 133 -17.65 3.36 -0.95
CA GLN A 133 -18.29 2.93 -2.20
C GLN A 133 -17.32 3.07 -3.37
N LEU A 134 -16.55 4.18 -3.43
CA LEU A 134 -15.51 4.37 -4.42
C LEU A 134 -14.43 3.28 -4.32
N LEU A 135 -13.99 2.97 -3.10
CA LEU A 135 -13.03 1.90 -2.85
C LEU A 135 -13.56 0.54 -3.29
N THR A 136 -14.81 0.20 -2.95
CA THR A 136 -15.45 -1.07 -3.34
C THR A 136 -15.49 -1.20 -4.87
N LYS A 137 -15.84 -0.13 -5.57
CA LYS A 137 -15.81 -0.09 -7.03
C LYS A 137 -14.39 -0.28 -7.58
N LEU A 138 -13.41 0.42 -7.02
CA LEU A 138 -12.02 0.27 -7.41
C LEU A 138 -11.51 -1.17 -7.25
N ILE A 139 -11.87 -1.83 -6.14
CA ILE A 139 -11.53 -3.24 -5.92
C ILE A 139 -12.18 -4.14 -6.98
N ALA A 140 -13.46 -3.91 -7.29
CA ALA A 140 -14.17 -4.70 -8.30
C ALA A 140 -13.56 -4.55 -9.71
N ASP A 141 -13.09 -3.34 -10.05
CA ASP A 141 -12.52 -3.02 -11.37
C ASP A 141 -11.05 -3.44 -11.51
N SER A 142 -10.27 -3.41 -10.42
CA SER A 142 -8.81 -3.45 -10.51
C SER A 142 -8.13 -4.36 -9.47
N GLY A 143 -8.88 -5.18 -8.73
CA GLY A 143 -8.26 -5.97 -7.67
C GLY A 143 -9.10 -7.09 -7.11
N GLN A 144 -8.72 -7.51 -5.93
CA GLN A 144 -9.38 -8.57 -5.15
C GLN A 144 -9.23 -8.29 -3.66
N VAL A 145 -10.04 -8.98 -2.86
CA VAL A 145 -10.00 -8.90 -1.40
C VAL A 145 -10.08 -10.28 -0.77
N GLN A 146 -9.28 -10.49 0.28
CA GLN A 146 -9.30 -11.68 1.13
C GLN A 146 -9.55 -11.25 2.57
N PHE A 147 -10.32 -12.05 3.33
CA PHE A 147 -10.67 -11.74 4.71
C PHE A 147 -9.94 -12.66 5.68
N TYR A 148 -9.34 -12.07 6.70
CA TYR A 148 -8.61 -12.77 7.76
C TYR A 148 -9.27 -12.46 9.11
N PRO A 149 -10.10 -13.38 9.64
CA PRO A 149 -10.74 -13.20 10.93
C PRO A 149 -9.69 -13.11 12.04
N ARG A 150 -9.81 -12.11 12.92
CA ARG A 150 -8.95 -11.91 14.09
C ARG A 150 -7.44 -12.00 13.79
N ALA A 151 -6.99 -11.44 12.66
CA ALA A 151 -5.61 -11.54 12.19
C ALA A 151 -4.56 -11.00 13.17
N PHE A 152 -4.94 -10.12 14.10
CA PHE A 152 -4.09 -9.54 15.12
C PHE A 152 -4.32 -10.12 16.53
N ALA A 153 -5.01 -11.26 16.66
CA ALA A 153 -5.29 -11.85 17.98
C ALA A 153 -4.02 -12.25 18.74
N ASP A 154 -2.99 -12.71 18.02
CA ASP A 154 -1.70 -13.13 18.56
C ASP A 154 -0.56 -12.13 18.25
N ALA A 155 -0.91 -10.92 17.80
CA ALA A 155 0.07 -9.87 17.51
C ALA A 155 0.63 -9.26 18.81
N GLU A 156 1.77 -8.57 18.70
CA GLU A 156 2.39 -7.81 19.80
C GLU A 156 1.38 -6.86 20.47
N ARG A 157 0.53 -6.24 19.65
CA ARG A 157 -0.65 -5.50 20.10
C ARG A 157 -1.90 -6.17 19.54
N GLN A 158 -2.69 -6.74 20.42
CA GLN A 158 -3.86 -7.53 20.06
C GLN A 158 -5.07 -6.64 19.74
N THR A 159 -5.83 -7.04 18.72
CA THR A 159 -7.17 -6.52 18.45
C THR A 159 -8.06 -7.65 17.90
N PRO A 160 -9.34 -7.71 18.30
CA PRO A 160 -10.28 -8.72 17.79
C PRO A 160 -10.80 -8.39 16.39
N VAL A 161 -10.27 -7.35 15.74
CA VAL A 161 -10.75 -6.87 14.46
C VAL A 161 -10.45 -7.88 13.34
N ASP A 162 -11.46 -8.18 12.53
CA ASP A 162 -11.28 -8.86 11.25
C ASP A 162 -10.60 -7.92 10.25
N VAL A 163 -9.68 -8.46 9.48
CA VAL A 163 -8.91 -7.71 8.50
C VAL A 163 -9.29 -8.11 7.08
N ALA A 164 -9.36 -7.13 6.19
CA ALA A 164 -9.44 -7.32 4.75
C ALA A 164 -8.07 -7.00 4.14
N LEU A 165 -7.47 -7.97 3.48
CA LEU A 165 -6.31 -7.77 2.62
C LEU A 165 -6.81 -7.43 1.22
N VAL A 166 -6.59 -6.19 0.83
CA VAL A 166 -6.90 -5.67 -0.51
C VAL A 166 -5.65 -5.74 -1.38
N HIS A 167 -5.77 -6.36 -2.54
CA HIS A 167 -4.75 -6.37 -3.58
C HIS A 167 -5.28 -5.64 -4.81
N LEU A 168 -4.66 -4.55 -5.19
CA LEU A 168 -4.98 -3.80 -6.40
C LEU A 168 -3.82 -3.88 -7.38
N ARG A 169 -4.14 -3.91 -8.68
CA ARG A 169 -3.17 -3.84 -9.76
C ARG A 169 -3.53 -2.69 -10.70
N LYS A 170 -2.61 -1.74 -10.83
CA LYS A 170 -2.72 -0.63 -11.78
C LYS A 170 -1.83 -0.92 -12.99
N VAL A 171 -2.43 -0.96 -14.15
CA VAL A 171 -1.71 -1.10 -15.42
C VAL A 171 -1.76 0.23 -16.14
N GLN A 172 -0.64 0.65 -16.71
CA GLN A 172 -0.61 1.84 -17.54
C GLN A 172 -1.45 1.54 -18.78
N VAL A 173 -2.54 2.28 -18.97
CA VAL A 173 -3.28 2.24 -20.24
C VAL A 173 -2.37 2.91 -21.27
N ALA A 174 -1.79 2.13 -22.18
CA ALA A 174 -1.06 2.67 -23.30
C ALA A 174 -2.04 3.55 -24.10
N CYS A 175 -1.87 4.87 -24.03
CA CYS A 175 -2.47 5.74 -25.01
C CYS A 175 -1.80 5.42 -26.33
N HIS A 176 -2.47 4.60 -27.17
CA HIS A 176 -2.09 4.43 -28.55
C HIS A 176 -2.40 5.74 -29.25
N PHE A 177 -1.45 6.67 -29.19
CA PHE A 177 -1.50 7.85 -30.06
C PHE A 177 -1.05 7.37 -31.43
N ASP A 178 -2.03 7.05 -32.30
CA ASP A 178 -1.72 6.75 -33.69
C ASP A 178 -1.34 8.05 -34.38
N PHE A 179 -0.04 8.33 -34.38
CA PHE A 179 0.57 9.49 -35.02
C PHE A 179 0.19 9.56 -36.52
N MET A 180 -0.08 8.41 -37.15
CA MET A 180 -0.45 8.32 -38.58
C MET A 180 -1.91 8.74 -38.82
N GLU A 181 -2.81 8.50 -37.86
CA GLU A 181 -4.20 8.99 -37.97
C GLU A 181 -4.29 10.51 -37.81
N GLY A 182 -3.49 11.10 -36.91
CA GLY A 182 -3.42 12.56 -36.74
C GLY A 182 -2.91 13.30 -37.95
N LEU A 183 -2.00 12.71 -38.73
CA LEU A 183 -1.49 13.31 -39.98
C LEU A 183 -2.49 13.25 -41.13
N LYS A 184 -3.38 12.25 -41.18
CA LYS A 184 -4.41 12.14 -42.22
C LYS A 184 -5.53 13.18 -42.07
N GLN A 185 -5.80 13.64 -40.86
CA GLN A 185 -6.83 14.66 -40.60
C GLN A 185 -6.37 16.11 -40.93
N GLN A 186 -5.06 16.36 -41.06
CA GLN A 186 -4.52 17.65 -41.45
C GLN A 186 -4.32 17.82 -42.96
N ALA A 187 -4.55 16.77 -43.74
CA ALA A 187 -4.36 16.74 -45.19
C ALA A 187 -5.69 16.81 -46.01
N GLN A 188 -6.80 17.15 -45.36
CA GLN A 188 -8.08 17.49 -45.96
C GLN A 188 -8.42 18.95 -45.65
#